data_fcad60da4e917903a5782d16a38d284c
#
_entry.id   fcad60da4e917903a5782d16a38d284c
#
_cell.length_a   1.000
_cell.length_b   1.000
_cell.length_c   1.000
_cell.angle_alpha   90.00
_cell.angle_beta   90.00
_cell.angle_gamma   90.00
#
_symmetry.space_group_name_H-M   'P 1'
#
loop_
_entity.id
_entity.type
_entity.pdbx_description
1 polymer ?
#
loop_
_entity_poly.entity_id
_entity_poly.type
_entity_poly.pdbx_seq_one_letter_code
_entity_poly.pdbx_strand_id
1 'polypeptide(L)'
;TLGFGVPVIWAGLLAAMRRTEVRLPEFKRALVGGSALPPSMAEAFQRDYGIELTHAWGMTETSPIGTINTPLSKHDALPAQEQQKQRAGQGRPIFGIELQVVDVDGEPLPRDGQSQGYLQVRGHWVVEQYYGQDASALTAGGWFDTGDIGTLDANGYLVICDRAKDIIKSGGEWISTVELENIAIAHPAVRSA
;
A
#
# COMPACT_ATOMS: atom_id res chain seq x y z
N THR A 1 20.72 9.51 1.97
CA THR A 1 19.80 10.20 1.05
C THR A 1 18.46 9.43 1.01
N LEU A 2 17.36 10.14 0.91
CA LEU A 2 16.00 9.63 0.84
C LEU A 2 15.35 10.11 -0.46
N GLY A 3 14.56 9.26 -1.12
CA GLY A 3 13.78 9.60 -2.30
C GLY A 3 12.31 9.24 -2.14
N PHE A 4 11.45 9.91 -2.92
CA PHE A 4 10.01 9.63 -3.02
C PHE A 4 9.64 9.44 -4.48
N GLY A 5 8.77 8.50 -4.76
CA GLY A 5 8.28 8.30 -6.12
C GLY A 5 7.28 7.16 -6.25
N VAL A 6 6.70 7.10 -7.43
CA VAL A 6 5.81 6.01 -7.83
C VAL A 6 6.61 4.84 -8.40
N PRO A 7 6.09 3.60 -8.42
CA PRO A 7 6.83 2.42 -8.89
C PRO A 7 7.47 2.57 -10.27
N VAL A 8 6.82 3.25 -11.22
CA VAL A 8 7.37 3.44 -12.57
C VAL A 8 8.70 4.25 -12.57
N ILE A 9 8.84 5.21 -11.67
CA ILE A 9 10.09 5.99 -11.52
C ILE A 9 11.21 5.08 -11.01
N TRP A 10 10.92 4.26 -10.01
CA TRP A 10 11.89 3.33 -9.43
C TRP A 10 12.26 2.21 -10.42
N ALA A 11 11.30 1.70 -11.21
CA ALA A 11 11.58 0.77 -12.29
C ALA A 11 12.55 1.37 -13.32
N GLY A 12 12.31 2.63 -13.72
CA GLY A 12 13.21 3.36 -14.62
C GLY A 12 14.62 3.53 -14.03
N LEU A 13 14.73 3.88 -12.75
CA LEU A 13 16.02 3.98 -12.04
C LEU A 13 16.74 2.63 -11.99
N LEU A 14 16.04 1.56 -11.63
CA LEU A 14 16.62 0.21 -11.58
C LEU A 14 17.18 -0.21 -12.95
N ALA A 15 16.41 0.02 -14.01
CA ALA A 15 16.84 -0.27 -15.38
C ALA A 15 18.05 0.58 -15.79
N ALA A 16 18.08 1.87 -15.43
CA ALA A 16 19.20 2.75 -15.69
C ALA A 16 20.46 2.31 -14.94
N MET A 17 20.36 2.01 -13.64
CA MET A 17 21.47 1.55 -12.81
C MET A 17 22.09 0.24 -13.34
N ARG A 18 21.23 -0.70 -13.79
CA ARG A 18 21.69 -1.95 -14.40
C ARG A 18 22.40 -1.73 -15.74
N ARG A 19 21.88 -0.83 -16.58
CA ARG A 19 22.47 -0.53 -17.89
C ARG A 19 23.81 0.20 -17.81
N THR A 20 23.94 1.13 -16.87
CA THR A 20 25.10 2.01 -16.73
C THR A 20 26.10 1.52 -15.66
N GLU A 21 25.77 0.43 -14.95
CA GLU A 21 26.54 -0.12 -13.83
C GLU A 21 26.81 0.89 -12.69
N VAL A 22 26.05 2.00 -12.67
CA VAL A 22 26.17 3.04 -11.65
C VAL A 22 25.65 2.54 -10.32
N ARG A 23 26.38 2.86 -9.26
CA ARG A 23 25.96 2.64 -7.87
C ARG A 23 25.78 3.96 -7.16
N LEU A 24 24.78 4.02 -6.27
CA LEU A 24 24.44 5.20 -5.49
C LEU A 24 24.68 4.92 -3.99
N PRO A 25 25.94 4.92 -3.52
CA PRO A 25 26.30 4.44 -2.18
C PRO A 25 25.63 5.21 -1.05
N GLU A 26 25.29 6.49 -1.27
CA GLU A 26 24.63 7.35 -0.30
C GLU A 26 23.09 7.28 -0.35
N PHE A 27 22.54 6.60 -1.35
CA PHE A 27 21.10 6.40 -1.48
C PHE A 27 20.71 5.09 -0.81
N LYS A 28 20.09 5.17 0.36
CA LYS A 28 19.80 3.99 1.21
C LYS A 28 18.33 3.65 1.28
N ARG A 29 17.44 4.63 1.10
CA ARG A 29 16.00 4.43 1.27
C ARG A 29 15.21 5.21 0.25
N ALA A 30 14.10 4.61 -0.19
CA ALA A 30 13.09 5.29 -0.98
C ALA A 30 11.69 4.95 -0.47
N LEU A 31 10.82 5.95 -0.41
CA LEU A 31 9.39 5.73 -0.25
C LEU A 31 8.74 5.54 -1.61
N VAL A 32 7.89 4.55 -1.67
CA VAL A 32 7.13 4.16 -2.87
C VAL A 32 5.65 4.22 -2.55
N GLY A 33 4.93 5.04 -3.29
CA GLY A 33 3.48 5.21 -3.11
C GLY A 33 2.78 5.47 -4.44
N GLY A 34 1.45 5.68 -4.39
CA GLY A 34 0.63 5.96 -5.55
C GLY A 34 0.14 4.73 -6.32
N SER A 35 0.79 3.59 -6.18
CA SER A 35 0.31 2.26 -6.61
C SER A 35 1.05 1.16 -5.85
N ALA A 36 0.65 -0.09 -6.03
CA ALA A 36 1.28 -1.23 -5.38
C ALA A 36 2.78 -1.32 -5.70
N LEU A 37 3.60 -1.60 -4.68
CA LEU A 37 5.02 -1.86 -4.84
C LEU A 37 5.24 -3.34 -5.21
N PRO A 38 5.73 -3.65 -6.43
CA PRO A 38 6.04 -5.03 -6.78
C PRO A 38 7.12 -5.61 -5.86
N PRO A 39 6.89 -6.76 -5.21
CA PRO A 39 7.87 -7.39 -4.33
C PRO A 39 9.23 -7.63 -5.02
N SER A 40 9.19 -8.08 -6.28
CA SER A 40 10.40 -8.32 -7.08
C SER A 40 11.26 -7.07 -7.29
N MET A 41 10.64 -5.89 -7.36
CA MET A 41 11.35 -4.62 -7.45
C MET A 41 12.04 -4.29 -6.12
N ALA A 42 11.35 -4.43 -4.99
CA ALA A 42 11.91 -4.19 -3.66
C ALA A 42 13.10 -5.11 -3.39
N GLU A 43 12.97 -6.40 -3.73
CA GLU A 43 14.06 -7.37 -3.62
C GLU A 43 15.26 -7.02 -4.49
N ALA A 44 15.02 -6.62 -5.74
CA ALA A 44 16.10 -6.24 -6.65
C ALA A 44 16.90 -5.04 -6.12
N PHE A 45 16.23 -3.99 -5.66
CA PHE A 45 16.90 -2.83 -5.07
C PHE A 45 17.69 -3.20 -3.81
N GLN A 46 17.10 -4.01 -2.94
CA GLN A 46 17.78 -4.44 -1.70
C GLN A 46 18.98 -5.34 -1.99
N ARG A 47 18.82 -6.37 -2.82
CA ARG A 47 19.86 -7.37 -3.11
C ARG A 47 21.00 -6.79 -3.94
N ASP A 48 20.68 -6.05 -5.02
CA ASP A 48 21.66 -5.62 -6.02
C ASP A 48 22.36 -4.31 -5.61
N TYR A 49 21.69 -3.46 -4.80
CA TYR A 49 22.18 -2.11 -4.49
C TYR A 49 22.15 -1.73 -3.01
N GLY A 50 21.57 -2.54 -2.13
CA GLY A 50 21.43 -2.23 -0.70
C GLY A 50 20.49 -1.05 -0.42
N ILE A 51 19.54 -0.82 -1.31
CA ILE A 51 18.54 0.25 -1.21
C ILE A 51 17.21 -0.35 -0.72
N GLU A 52 16.72 0.15 0.40
CA GLU A 52 15.42 -0.25 0.97
C GLU A 52 14.30 0.54 0.31
N LEU A 53 13.33 -0.16 -0.29
CA LEU A 53 12.08 0.44 -0.74
C LEU A 53 11.01 0.25 0.35
N THR A 54 10.51 1.36 0.86
CA THR A 54 9.45 1.38 1.88
C THR A 54 8.13 1.74 1.24
N HIS A 55 7.13 0.86 1.34
CA HIS A 55 5.81 1.10 0.80
C HIS A 55 5.06 2.12 1.66
N ALA A 56 4.34 3.03 1.02
CA ALA A 56 3.46 4.00 1.65
C ALA A 56 2.12 4.04 0.89
N TRP A 57 1.05 4.23 1.62
CA TRP A 57 -0.27 4.46 1.04
C TRP A 57 -0.76 5.84 1.40
N GLY A 58 -1.49 6.40 0.47
CA GLY A 58 -2.20 7.65 0.65
C GLY A 58 -2.82 8.12 -0.66
N MET A 59 -3.51 9.22 -0.60
CA MET A 59 -4.25 9.80 -1.70
C MET A 59 -4.31 11.32 -1.52
N THR A 60 -4.77 12.05 -2.52
CA THR A 60 -4.93 13.51 -2.42
C THR A 60 -5.72 13.91 -1.18
N GLU A 61 -6.76 13.15 -0.88
CA GLU A 61 -7.65 13.32 0.25
C GLU A 61 -6.99 13.07 1.62
N THR A 62 -5.80 12.47 1.66
CA THR A 62 -5.00 12.29 2.89
C THR A 62 -3.75 13.18 2.94
N SER A 63 -3.59 14.15 2.04
CA SER A 63 -2.60 15.26 1.99
C SER A 63 -1.11 14.90 2.13
N PRO A 64 -0.51 13.99 1.43
CA PRO A 64 -1.05 12.86 0.69
C PRO A 64 -0.91 11.52 1.42
N ILE A 65 -0.25 11.44 2.60
CA ILE A 65 0.18 10.17 3.22
C ILE A 65 -0.77 9.76 4.35
N GLY A 66 -1.27 8.51 4.25
CA GLY A 66 -2.06 7.87 5.30
C GLY A 66 -1.25 6.83 6.09
N THR A 67 -0.44 6.00 5.40
CA THR A 67 0.37 4.96 6.05
C THR A 67 1.80 4.90 5.52
N ILE A 68 2.70 4.35 6.35
CA ILE A 68 4.08 4.00 5.95
C ILE A 68 4.40 2.61 6.52
N ASN A 69 5.00 1.76 5.70
CA ASN A 69 5.40 0.42 6.10
C ASN A 69 6.73 0.42 6.87
N THR A 70 6.67 0.84 8.12
CA THR A 70 7.81 0.75 9.03
C THR A 70 7.70 -0.54 9.85
N PRO A 71 8.66 -1.48 9.75
CA PRO A 71 8.63 -2.71 10.52
C PRO A 71 8.72 -2.44 12.03
N LEU A 72 8.09 -3.28 12.83
CA LEU A 72 8.27 -3.32 14.28
C LEU A 72 9.48 -4.18 14.62
N SER A 73 10.17 -3.89 15.72
CA SER A 73 11.35 -4.64 16.16
C SER A 73 11.10 -6.15 16.32
N LYS A 74 9.86 -6.54 16.69
CA LYS A 74 9.47 -7.96 16.75
C LYS A 74 9.48 -8.67 15.39
N HIS A 75 9.41 -7.92 14.27
CA HIS A 75 9.45 -8.50 12.93
C HIS A 75 10.86 -8.92 12.52
N ASP A 76 11.91 -8.40 13.18
CA ASP A 76 13.28 -8.79 12.91
C ASP A 76 13.55 -10.26 13.28
N ALA A 77 12.74 -10.83 14.19
CA ALA A 77 12.80 -12.24 14.60
C ALA A 77 11.98 -13.19 13.70
N LEU A 78 11.20 -12.66 12.75
CA LEU A 78 10.39 -13.48 11.85
C LEU A 78 11.27 -14.15 10.78
N PRO A 79 10.86 -15.32 10.25
CA PRO A 79 11.46 -15.91 9.06
C PRO A 79 11.49 -14.91 7.89
N ALA A 80 12.51 -14.99 7.03
CA ALA A 80 12.72 -14.04 5.93
C ALA A 80 11.48 -13.90 5.01
N GLN A 81 10.77 -14.98 4.75
CA GLN A 81 9.55 -14.98 3.94
C GLN A 81 8.41 -14.17 4.60
N GLU A 82 8.27 -14.28 5.92
CA GLU A 82 7.26 -13.52 6.65
C GLU A 82 7.62 -12.04 6.75
N GLN A 83 8.91 -11.72 6.95
CA GLN A 83 9.39 -10.34 6.87
C GLN A 83 9.10 -9.72 5.50
N GLN A 84 9.31 -10.46 4.42
CA GLN A 84 9.03 -10.02 3.06
C GLN A 84 7.53 -9.78 2.85
N LYS A 85 6.67 -10.71 3.30
CA LYS A 85 5.21 -10.54 3.26
C LYS A 85 4.77 -9.28 4.03
N GLN A 86 5.34 -9.06 5.23
CA GLN A 86 5.05 -7.88 6.04
C GLN A 86 5.45 -6.57 5.33
N ARG A 87 6.59 -6.56 4.63
CA ARG A 87 7.09 -5.40 3.89
C ARG A 87 6.31 -5.11 2.60
N ALA A 88 5.58 -6.07 2.06
CA ALA A 88 4.77 -5.89 0.86
C ALA A 88 3.50 -5.06 1.10
N GLY A 89 2.96 -5.06 2.32
CA GLY A 89 1.78 -4.27 2.69
C GLY A 89 2.02 -2.76 2.71
N GLN A 90 0.95 -1.98 2.89
CA GLN A 90 0.98 -0.52 2.90
C GLN A 90 1.41 0.08 4.24
N GLY A 91 1.56 -0.76 5.27
CA GLY A 91 2.09 -0.35 6.55
C GLY A 91 1.05 0.15 7.53
N ARG A 92 1.48 0.99 8.47
CA ARG A 92 0.68 1.47 9.58
C ARG A 92 0.32 2.94 9.43
N PRO A 93 -0.82 3.39 9.98
CA PRO A 93 -1.17 4.80 9.98
C PRO A 93 -0.06 5.64 10.63
N ILE A 94 0.24 6.76 10.00
CA ILE A 94 1.14 7.77 10.58
C ILE A 94 0.44 8.52 11.70
N PHE A 95 1.21 9.24 12.53
CA PHE A 95 0.65 10.04 13.62
C PHE A 95 -0.45 10.96 13.10
N GLY A 96 -1.62 10.98 13.78
CA GLY A 96 -2.77 11.81 13.41
C GLY A 96 -3.72 11.21 12.37
N ILE A 97 -3.45 9.99 11.90
CA ILE A 97 -4.32 9.22 11.01
C ILE A 97 -4.86 8.00 11.77
N GLU A 98 -6.14 7.75 11.61
CA GLU A 98 -6.82 6.53 12.05
C GLU A 98 -7.36 5.78 10.85
N LEU A 99 -7.35 4.46 10.92
CA LEU A 99 -7.89 3.57 9.90
C LEU A 99 -8.88 2.60 10.52
N GLN A 100 -9.93 2.31 9.76
CA GLN A 100 -10.79 1.15 10.00
C GLN A 100 -11.15 0.48 8.68
N VAL A 101 -11.51 -0.80 8.79
CA VAL A 101 -12.11 -1.57 7.69
C VAL A 101 -13.52 -1.93 8.12
N VAL A 102 -14.48 -1.68 7.26
CA VAL A 102 -15.91 -1.88 7.54
C VAL A 102 -16.54 -2.80 6.51
N ASP A 103 -17.64 -3.43 6.89
CA ASP A 103 -18.47 -4.22 5.97
C ASP A 103 -19.38 -3.33 5.09
N VAL A 104 -20.32 -3.95 4.36
CA VAL A 104 -21.26 -3.25 3.47
C VAL A 104 -22.27 -2.39 4.22
N ASP A 105 -22.50 -2.68 5.49
CA ASP A 105 -23.44 -1.96 6.36
C ASP A 105 -22.71 -0.84 7.14
N GLY A 106 -21.38 -0.74 7.01
CA GLY A 106 -20.54 0.25 7.67
C GLY A 106 -20.08 -0.17 9.07
N GLU A 107 -20.29 -1.45 9.45
CA GLU A 107 -19.88 -1.96 10.75
C GLU A 107 -18.39 -2.36 10.74
N PRO A 108 -17.61 -2.00 11.78
CA PRO A 108 -16.19 -2.30 11.85
C PRO A 108 -15.90 -3.81 11.85
N LEU A 109 -15.00 -4.21 10.97
CA LEU A 109 -14.49 -5.59 10.89
C LEU A 109 -13.33 -5.85 11.87
N PRO A 110 -13.10 -7.13 12.24
CA PRO A 110 -11.98 -7.53 13.09
C PRO A 110 -10.62 -7.14 12.49
N ARG A 111 -9.68 -6.76 13.35
CA ARG A 111 -8.28 -6.51 12.96
C ARG A 111 -7.46 -7.80 13.01
N ASP A 112 -7.84 -8.78 12.21
CA ASP A 112 -7.24 -10.12 12.15
C ASP A 112 -6.28 -10.32 10.96
N GLY A 113 -6.16 -9.31 10.08
CA GLY A 113 -5.36 -9.36 8.87
C GLY A 113 -5.96 -10.22 7.76
N GLN A 114 -7.21 -10.66 7.90
CA GLN A 114 -7.90 -11.55 6.96
C GLN A 114 -9.27 -11.00 6.52
N SER A 115 -10.01 -10.40 7.45
CA SER A 115 -11.32 -9.83 7.18
C SER A 115 -11.21 -8.65 6.20
N GLN A 116 -11.65 -8.87 4.97
CA GLN A 116 -11.63 -7.86 3.90
C GLN A 116 -12.88 -6.98 3.95
N GLY A 117 -12.71 -5.69 3.77
CA GLY A 117 -13.80 -4.74 3.72
C GLY A 117 -13.38 -3.38 3.18
N TYR A 118 -14.28 -2.43 3.24
CA TYR A 118 -14.07 -1.06 2.78
C TYR A 118 -13.15 -0.31 3.73
N LEU A 119 -12.06 0.24 3.20
CA LEU A 119 -11.12 1.04 3.97
C LEU A 119 -11.66 2.44 4.18
N GLN A 120 -11.72 2.83 5.44
CA GLN A 120 -12.05 4.20 5.85
C GLN A 120 -10.87 4.83 6.60
N VAL A 121 -10.69 6.14 6.41
CA VAL A 121 -9.64 6.93 7.04
C VAL A 121 -10.22 8.15 7.74
N ARG A 122 -9.62 8.52 8.87
CA ARG A 122 -9.93 9.73 9.61
C ARG A 122 -8.64 10.39 10.10
N GLY A 123 -8.60 11.72 10.13
CA GLY A 123 -7.43 12.45 10.64
C GLY A 123 -7.49 13.94 10.37
N HIS A 124 -6.56 14.68 10.97
CA HIS A 124 -6.56 16.14 10.95
C HIS A 124 -6.33 16.77 9.57
N TRP A 125 -5.79 16.02 8.61
CA TRP A 125 -5.52 16.47 7.23
C TRP A 125 -6.23 15.63 6.18
N VAL A 126 -7.22 14.83 6.61
CA VAL A 126 -8.13 14.15 5.70
C VAL A 126 -9.16 15.16 5.21
N VAL A 127 -9.50 15.09 3.91
CA VAL A 127 -10.45 16.00 3.29
C VAL A 127 -11.80 15.94 4.01
N GLU A 128 -12.38 17.08 4.29
CA GLU A 128 -13.73 17.19 4.87
C GLU A 128 -14.76 17.48 3.78
N GLN A 129 -14.36 18.24 2.73
CA GLN A 129 -15.26 18.68 1.69
C GLN A 129 -14.47 18.94 0.39
N TYR A 130 -15.06 18.59 -0.73
CA TYR A 130 -14.50 18.95 -2.05
C TYR A 130 -14.86 20.38 -2.45
N TYR A 131 -13.96 21.04 -3.13
CA TYR A 131 -14.20 22.37 -3.65
C TYR A 131 -15.47 22.41 -4.55
N GLY A 132 -16.35 23.38 -4.27
CA GLY A 132 -17.60 23.55 -5.01
C GLY A 132 -18.71 22.55 -4.69
N GLN A 133 -18.54 21.72 -3.66
CA GLN A 133 -19.59 20.83 -3.15
C GLN A 133 -20.06 21.33 -1.78
N ASP A 134 -21.39 21.34 -1.55
CA ASP A 134 -21.97 21.74 -0.26
C ASP A 134 -22.00 20.59 0.77
N ALA A 135 -21.96 19.34 0.28
CA ALA A 135 -21.99 18.16 1.12
C ALA A 135 -20.60 17.80 1.67
N SER A 136 -20.56 17.35 2.93
CA SER A 136 -19.36 16.74 3.50
C SER A 136 -18.98 15.46 2.74
N ALA A 137 -17.68 15.25 2.55
CA ALA A 137 -17.14 14.00 2.02
C ALA A 137 -17.02 12.90 3.10
N LEU A 138 -17.29 13.26 4.36
CA LEU A 138 -17.19 12.34 5.50
C LEU A 138 -18.52 11.68 5.80
N THR A 139 -18.48 10.46 6.28
CA THR A 139 -19.63 9.76 6.88
C THR A 139 -20.10 10.48 8.14
N ALA A 140 -21.28 10.13 8.66
CA ALA A 140 -21.78 10.67 9.93
C ALA A 140 -20.84 10.43 11.12
N GLY A 141 -19.98 9.41 11.05
CA GLY A 141 -18.93 9.11 12.04
C GLY A 141 -17.62 9.87 11.83
N GLY A 142 -17.54 10.79 10.86
CA GLY A 142 -16.35 11.56 10.55
C GLY A 142 -15.26 10.77 9.80
N TRP A 143 -15.62 9.69 9.13
CA TRP A 143 -14.72 8.86 8.33
C TRP A 143 -14.86 9.19 6.84
N PHE A 144 -13.74 9.17 6.15
CA PHE A 144 -13.69 9.29 4.70
C PHE A 144 -13.59 7.90 4.06
N ASP A 145 -14.48 7.58 3.12
CA ASP A 145 -14.45 6.34 2.34
C ASP A 145 -13.40 6.44 1.23
N THR A 146 -12.35 5.65 1.31
CA THR A 146 -11.19 5.75 0.40
C THR A 146 -11.46 5.15 -0.99
N GLY A 147 -12.47 4.28 -1.08
CA GLY A 147 -12.72 3.46 -2.26
C GLY A 147 -11.75 2.30 -2.42
N ASP A 148 -10.91 2.04 -1.43
CA ASP A 148 -10.05 0.85 -1.38
C ASP A 148 -10.71 -0.26 -0.57
N ILE A 149 -10.41 -1.51 -0.93
CA ILE A 149 -10.70 -2.72 -0.16
C ILE A 149 -9.40 -3.19 0.47
N GLY A 150 -9.44 -3.53 1.75
CA GLY A 150 -8.25 -3.98 2.44
C GLY A 150 -8.53 -4.75 3.72
N THR A 151 -7.46 -5.14 4.38
CA THR A 151 -7.46 -5.76 5.71
C THR A 151 -6.60 -4.96 6.67
N LEU A 152 -6.90 -5.04 7.97
CA LEU A 152 -6.05 -4.52 9.04
C LEU A 152 -5.68 -5.66 9.99
N ASP A 153 -4.41 -5.75 10.36
CA ASP A 153 -3.99 -6.67 11.40
C ASP A 153 -4.07 -6.06 12.81
N ALA A 154 -3.86 -6.87 13.83
CA ALA A 154 -3.88 -6.47 15.24
C ALA A 154 -2.80 -5.40 15.59
N ASN A 155 -1.78 -5.23 14.76
CA ASN A 155 -0.74 -4.21 14.92
C ASN A 155 -1.04 -2.94 14.12
N GLY A 156 -2.15 -2.92 13.38
CA GLY A 156 -2.58 -1.82 12.53
C GLY A 156 -1.91 -1.80 11.15
N TYR A 157 -1.31 -2.90 10.69
CA TYR A 157 -0.81 -2.98 9.33
C TYR A 157 -1.94 -3.14 8.33
N LEU A 158 -1.94 -2.26 7.36
CA LEU A 158 -2.86 -2.25 6.23
C LEU A 158 -2.30 -3.10 5.09
N VAL A 159 -3.14 -3.96 4.54
CA VAL A 159 -2.93 -4.59 3.24
C VAL A 159 -4.11 -4.23 2.34
N ILE A 160 -3.85 -3.49 1.28
CA ILE A 160 -4.84 -3.18 0.25
C ILE A 160 -4.95 -4.38 -0.68
N CYS A 161 -6.16 -4.86 -0.85
CA CYS A 161 -6.49 -5.98 -1.72
C CYS A 161 -6.82 -5.49 -3.13
N ASP A 162 -7.65 -4.45 -3.24
CA ASP A 162 -8.09 -3.90 -4.53
C ASP A 162 -8.79 -2.54 -4.35
N ARG A 163 -9.24 -1.95 -5.46
CA ARG A 163 -10.25 -0.89 -5.48
C ARG A 163 -11.65 -1.48 -5.40
N ALA A 164 -12.54 -0.83 -4.65
CA ALA A 164 -13.94 -1.29 -4.48
C ALA A 164 -14.71 -1.41 -5.80
N LYS A 165 -14.32 -0.60 -6.81
CA LYS A 165 -14.92 -0.61 -8.16
C LYS A 165 -14.34 -1.68 -9.07
N ASP A 166 -13.13 -2.19 -8.80
CA ASP A 166 -12.38 -3.08 -9.67
C ASP A 166 -12.41 -4.53 -9.16
N ILE A 167 -12.65 -4.74 -7.86
CA ILE A 167 -12.68 -6.07 -7.26
C ILE A 167 -13.75 -6.97 -7.89
N ILE A 168 -13.38 -8.18 -8.24
CA ILE A 168 -14.29 -9.16 -8.83
C ILE A 168 -15.04 -9.86 -7.70
N LYS A 169 -16.38 -9.82 -7.75
CA LYS A 169 -17.24 -10.53 -6.80
C LYS A 169 -17.82 -11.75 -7.50
N SER A 170 -17.46 -12.96 -7.05
CA SER A 170 -17.91 -14.23 -7.62
C SER A 170 -18.21 -15.24 -6.54
N GLY A 171 -19.43 -15.81 -6.54
CA GLY A 171 -19.82 -16.86 -5.61
C GLY A 171 -19.76 -16.47 -4.12
N GLY A 172 -19.82 -15.16 -3.81
CA GLY A 172 -19.66 -14.65 -2.43
C GLY A 172 -18.21 -14.38 -2.02
N GLU A 173 -17.25 -14.65 -2.90
CA GLU A 173 -15.84 -14.35 -2.68
C GLU A 173 -15.43 -13.05 -3.39
N TRP A 174 -14.44 -12.38 -2.83
CA TRP A 174 -13.82 -11.20 -3.39
C TRP A 174 -12.45 -11.57 -3.95
N ILE A 175 -12.30 -11.43 -5.28
CA ILE A 175 -11.09 -11.79 -6.01
C ILE A 175 -10.39 -10.51 -6.40
N SER A 176 -9.15 -10.34 -5.94
CA SER A 176 -8.32 -9.16 -6.24
C SER A 176 -7.82 -9.20 -7.70
N THR A 177 -8.11 -8.14 -8.45
CA THR A 177 -7.55 -7.93 -9.79
C THR A 177 -6.05 -7.70 -9.71
N VAL A 178 -5.57 -7.00 -8.70
CA VAL A 178 -4.14 -6.75 -8.45
C VAL A 178 -3.38 -8.05 -8.22
N GLU A 179 -3.97 -9.01 -7.51
CA GLU A 179 -3.35 -10.33 -7.29
C GLU A 179 -3.26 -11.11 -8.60
N LEU A 180 -4.32 -11.11 -9.40
CA LEU A 180 -4.34 -11.75 -10.73
C LEU A 180 -3.30 -11.14 -11.66
N GLU A 181 -3.20 -9.82 -11.71
CA GLU A 181 -2.19 -9.11 -12.50
C GLU A 181 -0.77 -9.47 -12.04
N ASN A 182 -0.50 -9.50 -10.74
CA ASN A 182 0.80 -9.89 -10.20
C ASN A 182 1.18 -11.33 -10.55
N ILE A 183 0.23 -12.27 -10.50
CA ILE A 183 0.44 -13.66 -10.93
C ILE A 183 0.75 -13.72 -12.43
N ALA A 184 -0.01 -12.99 -13.23
CA ALA A 184 0.20 -12.94 -14.69
C ALA A 184 1.58 -12.36 -15.04
N ILE A 185 1.96 -11.21 -14.43
CA ILE A 185 3.26 -10.54 -14.67
C ILE A 185 4.45 -11.41 -14.21
N ALA A 186 4.25 -12.28 -13.22
CA ALA A 186 5.29 -13.22 -12.79
C ALA A 186 5.68 -14.25 -13.86
N HIS A 187 4.83 -14.47 -14.88
CA HIS A 187 5.12 -15.39 -15.95
C HIS A 187 6.11 -14.78 -16.97
N PRO A 188 7.20 -15.47 -17.36
CA PRO A 188 8.26 -14.91 -18.20
C PRO A 188 7.82 -14.41 -19.59
N ALA A 189 6.70 -14.91 -20.12
CA ALA A 189 6.16 -14.48 -21.41
C ALA A 189 5.20 -13.29 -21.30
N VAL A 190 4.86 -12.81 -20.09
CA VAL A 190 3.96 -11.67 -19.88
C VAL A 190 4.78 -10.41 -19.64
N ARG A 191 4.56 -9.41 -20.47
CA ARG A 191 5.27 -8.11 -20.37
C ARG A 191 4.50 -7.09 -19.53
N SER A 192 3.18 -7.16 -19.57
CA SER A 192 2.28 -6.32 -18.76
C SER A 192 0.94 -7.02 -18.61
N ALA A 193 0.25 -6.83 -17.50
CA ALA A 193 -1.10 -7.27 -17.25
C ALA A 193 -1.91 -6.10 -16.72
#